data_2d461a6a8ddd256295d1e6c8c5616d0b
#
_entry.id   2d461a6a8ddd256295d1e6c8c5616d0b
#
_cell.length_a   1.000
_cell.length_b   1.000
_cell.length_c   1.000
_cell.angle_alpha   90.00
_cell.angle_beta   90.00
_cell.angle_gamma   90.00
#
_symmetry.space_group_name_H-M   'P 1'
#
loop_
_entity.id
_entity.type
_entity.pdbx_description
1 polymer ?
#
loop_
_entity_poly.entity_id
_entity_poly.type
_entity_poly.pdbx_seq_one_letter_code
_entity_poly.pdbx_strand_id
1 'polypeptide(L)'
;MLKHILSILLLCALPCALFAQSDSIYYIQTEDSIASADTTQHDEYQYYFDLKRQPIAARAVWLGAIVPGLGQIYNGSYWKLPIVYGGLMGCGYAISLNQTRYESYKQAYRDLYNDAQAGTVSEDPQKTYIAILPEGYDIERMGGVSNYSSTLNNRQNAYRRYRDYSIVATIVVYALSLVDAYVDASLFDFDISPDLTMNVSPQLYYDPQYQHTAELKLALRF
;
A
#
# COMPACT_ATOMS: atom_id res chain seq x y z
N MET A 1 13.57 3.66 19.79
CA MET A 1 13.08 3.59 18.41
C MET A 1 11.70 2.93 18.30
N LEU A 2 11.48 1.73 18.89
CA LEU A 2 10.18 1.03 18.84
C LEU A 2 8.99 1.85 19.36
N LYS A 3 9.19 2.65 20.44
CA LYS A 3 8.17 3.53 21.02
C LYS A 3 7.72 4.66 20.09
N HIS A 4 8.62 5.19 19.27
CA HIS A 4 8.28 6.25 18.30
C HIS A 4 7.56 5.68 17.07
N ILE A 5 7.91 4.45 16.64
CA ILE A 5 7.21 3.74 15.57
C ILE A 5 5.78 3.41 15.99
N LEU A 6 5.60 2.93 17.22
CA LEU A 6 4.28 2.66 17.78
C LEU A 6 3.42 3.92 17.93
N SER A 7 4.03 5.05 18.30
CA SER A 7 3.36 6.35 18.40
C SER A 7 2.91 6.88 17.04
N ILE A 8 3.73 6.71 16.00
CA ILE A 8 3.40 7.11 14.62
C ILE A 8 2.28 6.21 14.07
N LEU A 9 2.32 4.91 14.35
CA LEU A 9 1.28 3.95 13.96
C LEU A 9 -0.06 4.26 14.64
N LEU A 10 -0.03 4.64 15.92
CA LEU A 10 -1.21 5.06 16.69
C LEU A 10 -1.77 6.39 16.16
N LEU A 11 -0.90 7.33 15.76
CA LEU A 11 -1.30 8.62 15.21
C LEU A 11 -1.93 8.48 13.82
N CYS A 12 -1.49 7.51 13.01
CA CYS A 12 -2.11 7.18 11.71
C CYS A 12 -3.44 6.42 11.85
N ALA A 13 -3.67 5.71 12.96
CA ALA A 13 -4.93 4.98 13.21
C ALA A 13 -6.06 5.89 13.72
N LEU A 14 -5.71 7.03 14.37
CA LEU A 14 -6.70 7.96 14.93
C LEU A 14 -7.66 8.57 13.87
N PRO A 15 -7.23 8.99 12.67
CA PRO A 15 -8.17 9.54 11.69
C PRO A 15 -9.15 8.50 11.15
N CYS A 16 -8.80 7.21 11.09
CA CYS A 16 -9.74 6.17 10.67
C CYS A 16 -10.93 6.00 11.62
N ALA A 17 -10.74 6.23 12.92
CA ALA A 17 -11.83 6.11 13.91
C ALA A 17 -12.80 7.30 13.87
N LEU A 18 -12.35 8.49 13.43
CA LEU A 18 -13.18 9.69 13.33
C LEU A 18 -14.05 9.73 12.05
N PHE A 19 -13.68 8.99 11.01
CA PHE A 19 -14.46 8.87 9.78
C PHE A 19 -15.43 7.66 9.78
N ALA A 20 -15.42 6.84 10.83
CA ALA A 20 -16.37 5.74 11.02
C ALA A 20 -17.71 6.18 11.62
N GLN A 21 -17.94 7.48 11.80
CA GLN A 21 -19.29 7.98 12.03
C GLN A 21 -20.05 7.86 10.71
N SER A 22 -20.78 6.75 10.59
CA SER A 22 -21.78 6.56 9.56
C SER A 22 -22.72 7.77 9.62
N ASP A 23 -22.83 8.51 8.54
CA ASP A 23 -23.97 9.34 8.30
C ASP A 23 -25.21 8.43 8.39
N SER A 24 -25.88 8.51 9.54
CA SER A 24 -27.19 7.92 9.68
C SER A 24 -28.09 8.63 8.69
N ILE A 25 -28.36 7.95 7.58
CA ILE A 25 -29.36 8.38 6.62
C ILE A 25 -30.68 8.40 7.40
N TYR A 26 -31.17 9.58 7.72
CA TYR A 26 -32.52 9.78 8.20
C TYR A 26 -33.47 9.37 7.09
N TYR A 27 -34.04 8.17 7.20
CA TYR A 27 -35.23 7.80 6.44
C TYR A 27 -36.39 8.58 7.02
N ILE A 28 -36.81 9.65 6.37
CA ILE A 28 -38.12 10.23 6.61
C ILE A 28 -39.11 9.24 5.99
N GLN A 29 -39.68 8.39 6.83
CA GLN A 29 -40.87 7.62 6.49
C GLN A 29 -42.03 8.60 6.41
N THR A 30 -42.32 9.10 5.24
CA THR A 30 -43.64 9.67 4.92
C THR A 30 -44.53 8.49 4.50
N GLU A 31 -45.22 7.91 5.49
CA GLU A 31 -46.45 7.19 5.21
C GLU A 31 -47.46 8.24 4.79
N ASP A 32 -47.81 8.30 3.51
CA ASP A 32 -49.19 8.37 3.02
C ASP A 32 -49.22 8.54 1.50
N SER A 33 -50.20 7.83 0.92
CA SER A 33 -50.67 7.86 -0.47
C SER A 33 -49.85 7.14 -1.53
N ILE A 34 -50.00 5.83 -1.54
CA ILE A 34 -49.80 4.99 -2.71
C ILE A 34 -50.98 5.24 -3.68
N ALA A 35 -50.73 6.02 -4.71
CA ALA A 35 -51.54 5.99 -5.92
C ALA A 35 -50.56 6.06 -7.09
N SER A 36 -50.38 4.92 -7.77
CA SER A 36 -49.85 4.80 -9.15
C SER A 36 -48.67 5.76 -9.50
N ALA A 37 -47.50 5.54 -8.93
CA ALA A 37 -46.28 6.20 -9.41
C ALA A 37 -45.70 5.37 -10.54
N ASP A 38 -45.67 6.00 -11.70
CA ASP A 38 -45.04 5.60 -12.92
C ASP A 38 -43.59 5.11 -12.69
N THR A 39 -43.28 3.93 -13.23
CA THR A 39 -41.99 3.24 -13.08
C THR A 39 -40.78 4.04 -13.63
N THR A 40 -41.07 5.07 -14.41
CA THR A 40 -40.06 5.96 -15.00
C THR A 40 -39.41 6.93 -14.01
N GLN A 41 -40.05 7.21 -12.86
CA GLN A 41 -39.47 8.12 -11.86
C GLN A 41 -38.39 7.48 -10.97
N HIS A 42 -38.41 6.16 -10.85
CA HIS A 42 -37.44 5.42 -10.01
C HIS A 42 -36.05 5.38 -10.67
N ASP A 43 -36.01 5.33 -12.01
CA ASP A 43 -34.75 5.30 -12.77
C ASP A 43 -34.05 6.66 -12.77
N GLU A 44 -34.80 7.76 -12.75
CA GLU A 44 -34.27 9.12 -12.74
C GLU A 44 -33.62 9.46 -11.38
N TYR A 45 -34.20 9.05 -10.26
CA TYR A 45 -33.60 9.25 -8.92
C TYR A 45 -32.35 8.40 -8.72
N GLN A 46 -32.30 7.18 -9.20
CA GLN A 46 -31.12 6.33 -9.18
C GLN A 46 -29.99 6.96 -10.00
N TYR A 47 -30.29 7.48 -11.19
CA TYR A 47 -29.33 8.16 -12.05
C TYR A 47 -28.73 9.41 -11.38
N TYR A 48 -29.52 10.23 -10.70
CA TYR A 48 -29.05 11.41 -9.95
C TYR A 48 -28.20 11.03 -8.73
N PHE A 49 -28.48 9.92 -8.07
CA PHE A 49 -27.68 9.42 -6.95
C PHE A 49 -26.34 8.87 -7.43
N ASP A 50 -26.27 8.21 -8.56
CA ASP A 50 -25.05 7.69 -9.16
C ASP A 50 -24.16 8.82 -9.68
N LEU A 51 -24.70 9.85 -10.33
CA LEU A 51 -23.97 11.04 -10.75
C LEU A 51 -23.28 11.78 -9.59
N LYS A 52 -23.86 11.73 -8.38
CA LYS A 52 -23.31 12.40 -7.20
C LYS A 52 -22.13 11.67 -6.57
N ARG A 53 -21.89 10.42 -6.95
CA ARG A 53 -20.81 9.55 -6.43
C ARG A 53 -19.60 9.41 -7.36
N GLN A 54 -19.64 9.99 -8.54
CA GLN A 54 -18.51 9.84 -9.48
C GLN A 54 -17.24 10.48 -8.92
N PRO A 55 -16.19 9.70 -8.68
CA PRO A 55 -14.94 10.24 -8.18
C PRO A 55 -14.27 11.11 -9.26
N ILE A 56 -13.94 12.35 -8.91
CA ILE A 56 -13.21 13.24 -9.79
C ILE A 56 -11.72 12.88 -9.73
N ALA A 57 -11.13 12.46 -10.86
CA ALA A 57 -9.74 12.00 -10.94
C ALA A 57 -8.74 13.02 -10.35
N ALA A 58 -8.92 14.32 -10.61
CA ALA A 58 -8.07 15.35 -10.04
C ALA A 58 -8.13 15.38 -8.48
N ARG A 59 -9.32 15.19 -7.88
CA ARG A 59 -9.47 15.15 -6.42
C ARG A 59 -8.85 13.91 -5.82
N ALA A 60 -8.99 12.75 -6.47
CA ALA A 60 -8.36 11.51 -6.03
C ALA A 60 -6.83 11.65 -5.94
N VAL A 61 -6.20 12.27 -6.96
CA VAL A 61 -4.76 12.53 -6.99
C VAL A 61 -4.35 13.51 -5.89
N TRP A 62 -5.05 14.64 -5.73
CA TRP A 62 -4.72 15.63 -4.70
C TRP A 62 -4.85 15.05 -3.29
N LEU A 63 -5.90 14.28 -3.02
CA LEU A 63 -6.06 13.60 -1.73
C LEU A 63 -4.95 12.58 -1.49
N GLY A 64 -4.62 11.78 -2.51
CA GLY A 64 -3.51 10.82 -2.45
C GLY A 64 -2.15 11.49 -2.29
N ALA A 65 -1.96 12.71 -2.82
CA ALA A 65 -0.72 13.49 -2.69
C ALA A 65 -0.54 14.11 -1.28
N ILE A 66 -1.60 14.32 -0.52
CA ILE A 66 -1.52 14.80 0.86
C ILE A 66 -1.21 13.65 1.81
N VAL A 67 -1.96 12.55 1.68
CA VAL A 67 -1.76 11.33 2.47
C VAL A 67 -1.83 10.13 1.55
N PRO A 68 -0.79 9.27 1.54
CA PRO A 68 -0.80 8.06 0.72
C PRO A 68 -2.00 7.19 1.11
N GLY A 69 -2.75 6.74 0.11
CA GLY A 69 -3.95 5.91 0.33
C GLY A 69 -5.27 6.67 0.35
N LEU A 70 -5.32 7.99 0.60
CA LEU A 70 -6.58 8.74 0.59
C LEU A 70 -7.25 8.75 -0.80
N GLY A 71 -6.48 8.71 -1.88
CA GLY A 71 -7.04 8.59 -3.23
C GLY A 71 -7.82 7.28 -3.41
N GLN A 72 -7.28 6.17 -2.92
CA GLN A 72 -7.95 4.85 -2.96
C GLN A 72 -9.20 4.83 -2.08
N ILE A 73 -9.16 5.49 -0.91
CA ILE A 73 -10.34 5.62 -0.04
C ILE A 73 -11.43 6.43 -0.75
N TYR A 74 -11.06 7.55 -1.39
CA TYR A 74 -12.00 8.38 -2.13
C TYR A 74 -12.67 7.63 -3.30
N ASN A 75 -11.92 6.75 -3.97
CA ASN A 75 -12.42 5.92 -5.06
C ASN A 75 -13.18 4.66 -4.56
N GLY A 76 -13.22 4.40 -3.24
CA GLY A 76 -13.86 3.20 -2.67
C GLY A 76 -13.02 1.91 -2.80
N SER A 77 -11.78 2.01 -3.30
CA SER A 77 -10.90 0.86 -3.54
C SER A 77 -10.13 0.44 -2.28
N TYR A 78 -10.83 0.15 -1.18
CA TYR A 78 -10.23 -0.13 0.13
C TYR A 78 -9.29 -1.35 0.16
N TRP A 79 -9.52 -2.33 -0.72
CA TRP A 79 -8.72 -3.54 -0.79
C TRP A 79 -7.26 -3.27 -1.25
N LYS A 80 -7.01 -2.13 -1.90
CA LYS A 80 -5.67 -1.69 -2.34
C LYS A 80 -4.85 -1.07 -1.20
N LEU A 81 -5.49 -0.58 -0.15
CA LEU A 81 -4.80 0.07 0.98
C LEU A 81 -3.73 -0.81 1.63
N PRO A 82 -3.98 -2.09 1.93
CA PRO A 82 -2.94 -2.96 2.51
C PRO A 82 -1.71 -3.10 1.60
N ILE A 83 -1.89 -3.07 0.27
CA ILE A 83 -0.80 -3.17 -0.70
C ILE A 83 0.05 -1.90 -0.67
N VAL A 84 -0.59 -0.72 -0.72
CA VAL A 84 0.10 0.58 -0.68
C VAL A 84 0.87 0.75 0.63
N TYR A 85 0.21 0.54 1.77
CA TYR A 85 0.86 0.67 3.07
C TYR A 85 1.91 -0.41 3.32
N GLY A 86 1.68 -1.65 2.86
CA GLY A 86 2.67 -2.72 2.92
C GLY A 86 3.94 -2.38 2.13
N GLY A 87 3.78 -1.83 0.92
CA GLY A 87 4.89 -1.35 0.10
C GLY A 87 5.68 -0.22 0.77
N LEU A 88 4.98 0.80 1.29
CA LEU A 88 5.61 1.93 1.99
C LEU A 88 6.31 1.50 3.28
N MET A 89 5.69 0.60 4.06
CA MET A 89 6.32 0.03 5.27
C MET A 89 7.56 -0.77 4.94
N GLY A 90 7.52 -1.61 3.89
CA GLY A 90 8.68 -2.37 3.42
C GLY A 90 9.84 -1.46 3.01
N CYS A 91 9.56 -0.39 2.27
CA CYS A 91 10.56 0.61 1.91
C CYS A 91 11.11 1.35 3.14
N GLY A 92 10.25 1.77 4.07
CA GLY A 92 10.65 2.42 5.32
C GLY A 92 11.53 1.51 6.18
N TYR A 93 11.21 0.23 6.27
CA TYR A 93 12.03 -0.75 6.95
C TYR A 93 13.40 -0.92 6.27
N ALA A 94 13.44 -1.01 4.94
CA ALA A 94 14.70 -1.10 4.19
C ALA A 94 15.58 0.14 4.39
N ILE A 95 15.00 1.35 4.40
CA ILE A 95 15.73 2.59 4.70
C ILE A 95 16.32 2.53 6.10
N SER A 96 15.53 2.15 7.11
CA SER A 96 15.96 2.07 8.51
C SER A 96 17.09 1.06 8.71
N LEU A 97 16.97 -0.13 8.12
CA LEU A 97 18.01 -1.15 8.19
C LEU A 97 19.32 -0.68 7.56
N ASN A 98 19.25 -0.14 6.34
CA ASN A 98 20.43 0.29 5.62
C ASN A 98 21.07 1.51 6.30
N GLN A 99 20.28 2.42 6.89
CA GLN A 99 20.78 3.55 7.66
C GLN A 99 21.54 3.08 8.92
N THR A 100 20.95 2.15 9.69
CA THR A 100 21.61 1.62 10.90
C THR A 100 22.93 0.93 10.54
N ARG A 101 22.95 0.12 9.49
CA ARG A 101 24.18 -0.54 9.00
C ARG A 101 25.21 0.47 8.53
N TYR A 102 24.78 1.47 7.76
CA TYR A 102 25.65 2.57 7.32
C TYR A 102 26.33 3.27 8.49
N GLU A 103 25.57 3.64 9.51
CA GLU A 103 26.11 4.32 10.70
C GLU A 103 27.07 3.45 11.47
N SER A 104 26.76 2.16 11.65
CA SER A 104 27.65 1.22 12.33
C SER A 104 29.01 1.10 11.62
N TYR A 105 29.01 0.89 10.31
CA TYR A 105 30.26 0.79 9.53
C TYR A 105 31.02 2.12 9.47
N LYS A 106 30.32 3.26 9.41
CA LYS A 106 30.91 4.60 9.43
C LYS A 106 31.60 4.88 10.76
N GLN A 107 30.97 4.51 11.88
CA GLN A 107 31.57 4.67 13.19
C GLN A 107 32.78 3.78 13.35
N ALA A 108 32.67 2.49 13.01
CA ALA A 108 33.79 1.56 13.06
C ALA A 108 35.00 2.03 12.21
N TYR A 109 34.75 2.55 11.01
CA TYR A 109 35.79 3.10 10.15
C TYR A 109 36.50 4.29 10.82
N ARG A 110 35.72 5.21 11.42
CA ARG A 110 36.28 6.41 12.10
C ARG A 110 37.12 6.01 13.31
N ASP A 111 36.61 5.11 14.13
CA ASP A 111 37.29 4.69 15.35
C ASP A 111 38.58 3.94 15.03
N LEU A 112 38.54 3.03 14.02
CA LEU A 112 39.73 2.34 13.56
C LEU A 112 40.79 3.33 12.99
N TYR A 113 40.34 4.33 12.22
CA TYR A 113 41.22 5.33 11.63
C TYR A 113 41.89 6.17 12.72
N ASN A 114 41.14 6.61 13.73
CA ASN A 114 41.67 7.40 14.84
C ASN A 114 42.65 6.59 15.70
N ASP A 115 42.29 5.34 16.04
CA ASP A 115 43.17 4.44 16.81
C ASP A 115 44.45 4.10 16.03
N ALA A 116 44.37 3.93 14.70
CA ALA A 116 45.51 3.68 13.86
C ALA A 116 46.46 4.87 13.82
N GLN A 117 45.95 6.11 13.77
CA GLN A 117 46.77 7.31 13.84
C GLN A 117 47.43 7.51 15.21
N ALA A 118 46.73 7.13 16.28
CA ALA A 118 47.23 7.21 17.64
C ALA A 118 48.18 6.06 18.00
N GLY A 119 48.29 5.02 17.15
CA GLY A 119 49.07 3.82 17.45
C GLY A 119 48.43 2.95 18.57
N THR A 120 47.15 3.13 18.84
CA THR A 120 46.40 2.47 19.92
C THR A 120 45.40 1.43 19.45
N VAL A 121 45.65 0.87 18.26
CA VAL A 121 44.78 -0.21 17.73
C VAL A 121 44.82 -1.39 18.67
N SER A 122 43.65 -1.77 19.19
CA SER A 122 43.51 -2.89 20.12
C SER A 122 42.44 -3.86 19.67
N GLU A 123 42.55 -5.12 20.07
CA GLU A 123 41.56 -6.15 19.82
C GLU A 123 40.50 -6.24 20.94
N ASP A 124 40.26 -5.13 21.65
CA ASP A 124 39.26 -5.06 22.70
C ASP A 124 37.84 -5.25 22.10
N PRO A 125 37.06 -6.24 22.56
CA PRO A 125 35.69 -6.49 22.09
C PRO A 125 34.74 -5.29 22.23
N GLN A 126 35.07 -4.31 23.07
CA GLN A 126 34.27 -3.09 23.26
C GLN A 126 34.47 -2.06 22.14
N LYS A 127 35.51 -2.20 21.33
CA LYS A 127 35.75 -1.31 20.18
C LYS A 127 34.74 -1.58 19.07
N THR A 128 34.20 -0.52 18.50
CA THR A 128 33.15 -0.57 17.46
C THR A 128 33.60 -1.36 16.23
N TYR A 129 34.85 -1.25 15.84
CA TYR A 129 35.40 -1.96 14.69
C TYR A 129 35.64 -3.48 14.99
N ILE A 130 35.85 -3.88 16.24
CA ILE A 130 35.93 -5.30 16.65
C ILE A 130 34.52 -5.91 16.73
N ALA A 131 33.55 -5.18 17.25
CA ALA A 131 32.15 -5.65 17.36
C ALA A 131 31.49 -5.98 16.00
N ILE A 132 32.03 -5.46 14.90
CA ILE A 132 31.52 -5.71 13.54
C ILE A 132 32.29 -6.84 12.84
N LEU A 133 33.43 -7.28 13.39
CA LEU A 133 34.19 -8.39 12.82
C LEU A 133 33.36 -9.69 12.86
N PRO A 134 33.43 -10.52 11.80
CA PRO A 134 32.86 -11.85 11.85
C PRO A 134 33.52 -12.71 12.95
N GLU A 135 32.74 -13.60 13.56
CA GLU A 135 33.28 -14.50 14.58
C GLU A 135 34.50 -15.29 14.06
N GLY A 136 35.58 -15.28 14.86
CA GLY A 136 36.83 -15.99 14.53
C GLY A 136 37.76 -15.25 13.55
N TYR A 137 37.48 -13.98 13.23
CA TYR A 137 38.38 -13.14 12.46
C TYR A 137 39.04 -12.08 13.34
N ASP A 138 40.34 -11.89 13.14
CA ASP A 138 41.16 -10.85 13.74
C ASP A 138 41.57 -9.83 12.66
N ILE A 139 42.01 -8.64 13.06
CA ILE A 139 42.47 -7.59 12.13
C ILE A 139 43.60 -8.08 11.23
N GLU A 140 44.48 -8.92 11.76
CA GLU A 140 45.56 -9.52 10.98
C GLU A 140 45.07 -10.46 9.87
N ARG A 141 44.02 -11.28 10.17
CA ARG A 141 43.39 -12.15 9.16
C ARG A 141 42.65 -11.39 8.09
N MET A 142 42.17 -10.19 8.40
CA MET A 142 41.60 -9.28 7.41
C MET A 142 42.65 -8.58 6.52
N GLY A 143 43.94 -8.92 6.68
CA GLY A 143 45.05 -8.35 5.92
C GLY A 143 45.61 -7.07 6.53
N GLY A 144 45.46 -6.92 7.85
CA GLY A 144 45.97 -5.79 8.61
C GLY A 144 45.05 -4.56 8.59
N VAL A 145 45.40 -3.55 9.33
CA VAL A 145 44.64 -2.31 9.54
C VAL A 145 44.23 -1.63 8.23
N SER A 146 45.16 -1.58 7.25
CA SER A 146 44.90 -0.91 5.97
C SER A 146 43.83 -1.60 5.14
N ASN A 147 43.89 -2.93 5.00
CA ASN A 147 42.89 -3.70 4.26
C ASN A 147 41.53 -3.72 4.98
N TYR A 148 41.56 -3.81 6.32
CA TYR A 148 40.35 -3.79 7.12
C TYR A 148 39.65 -2.42 7.03
N SER A 149 40.41 -1.30 7.11
CA SER A 149 39.82 0.04 6.94
C SER A 149 39.21 0.22 5.53
N SER A 150 39.87 -0.28 4.49
CA SER A 150 39.31 -0.29 3.12
C SER A 150 38.00 -1.11 3.05
N THR A 151 37.97 -2.24 3.72
CA THR A 151 36.75 -3.11 3.79
C THR A 151 35.60 -2.39 4.48
N LEU A 152 35.85 -1.74 5.62
CA LEU A 152 34.85 -0.96 6.34
C LEU A 152 34.31 0.20 5.49
N ASN A 153 35.20 0.92 4.81
CA ASN A 153 34.82 2.01 3.90
C ASN A 153 33.97 1.49 2.72
N ASN A 154 34.35 0.38 2.11
CA ASN A 154 33.58 -0.23 1.03
C ASN A 154 32.18 -0.68 1.50
N ARG A 155 32.07 -1.29 2.68
CA ARG A 155 30.80 -1.68 3.29
C ARG A 155 29.93 -0.46 3.61
N GLN A 156 30.51 0.58 4.22
CA GLN A 156 29.84 1.86 4.45
C GLN A 156 29.23 2.42 3.16
N ASN A 157 30.03 2.49 2.09
CA ASN A 157 29.59 3.01 0.79
C ASN A 157 28.52 2.14 0.14
N ALA A 158 28.57 0.82 0.32
CA ALA A 158 27.54 -0.09 -0.16
C ALA A 158 26.19 0.15 0.55
N TYR A 159 26.18 0.23 1.88
CA TYR A 159 24.95 0.49 2.64
C TYR A 159 24.39 1.88 2.41
N ARG A 160 25.24 2.88 2.18
CA ARG A 160 24.82 4.20 1.72
C ARG A 160 24.03 4.11 0.41
N ARG A 161 24.56 3.40 -0.59
CA ARG A 161 23.86 3.21 -1.88
C ARG A 161 22.56 2.44 -1.72
N TYR A 162 22.53 1.37 -0.92
CA TYR A 162 21.28 0.62 -0.67
C TYR A 162 20.23 1.47 0.00
N ARG A 163 20.60 2.33 0.95
CA ARG A 163 19.69 3.32 1.55
C ARG A 163 19.13 4.27 0.49
N ASP A 164 20.00 4.83 -0.35
CA ASP A 164 19.62 5.78 -1.39
C ASP A 164 18.67 5.12 -2.42
N TYR A 165 18.93 3.86 -2.79
CA TYR A 165 18.00 3.07 -3.63
C TYR A 165 16.66 2.82 -2.95
N SER A 166 16.64 2.57 -1.64
CA SER A 166 15.40 2.40 -0.89
C SER A 166 14.57 3.69 -0.85
N ILE A 167 15.21 4.85 -0.78
CA ILE A 167 14.55 6.16 -0.86
C ILE A 167 13.92 6.34 -2.24
N VAL A 168 14.66 6.06 -3.31
CA VAL A 168 14.12 6.13 -4.68
C VAL A 168 12.95 5.17 -4.86
N ALA A 169 13.08 3.94 -4.36
CA ALA A 169 11.99 2.96 -4.40
C ALA A 169 10.71 3.46 -3.68
N THR A 170 10.87 4.15 -2.54
CA THR A 170 9.74 4.76 -1.83
C THR A 170 9.02 5.80 -2.69
N ILE A 171 9.78 6.66 -3.37
CA ILE A 171 9.21 7.68 -4.28
C ILE A 171 8.46 7.01 -5.43
N VAL A 172 9.02 5.94 -6.02
CA VAL A 172 8.38 5.20 -7.11
C VAL A 172 7.08 4.53 -6.64
N VAL A 173 7.09 3.83 -5.50
CA VAL A 173 5.89 3.20 -4.93
C VAL A 173 4.80 4.24 -4.68
N TYR A 174 5.19 5.40 -4.14
CA TYR A 174 4.25 6.48 -3.89
C TYR A 174 3.67 7.05 -5.19
N ALA A 175 4.51 7.32 -6.19
CA ALA A 175 4.06 7.81 -7.49
C ALA A 175 3.11 6.82 -8.19
N LEU A 176 3.42 5.52 -8.13
CA LEU A 176 2.54 4.47 -8.66
C LEU A 176 1.18 4.45 -7.96
N SER A 177 1.14 4.68 -6.64
CA SER A 177 -0.13 4.75 -5.91
C SER A 177 -0.99 5.94 -6.33
N LEU A 178 -0.38 7.09 -6.70
CA LEU A 178 -1.09 8.24 -7.24
C LEU A 178 -1.65 7.98 -8.64
N VAL A 179 -0.84 7.35 -9.49
CA VAL A 179 -1.28 6.95 -10.84
C VAL A 179 -2.45 5.96 -10.76
N ASP A 180 -2.36 4.96 -9.86
CA ASP A 180 -3.44 4.00 -9.62
C ASP A 180 -4.74 4.70 -9.19
N ALA A 181 -4.66 5.65 -8.24
CA ALA A 181 -5.81 6.42 -7.81
C ALA A 181 -6.42 7.28 -8.94
N TYR A 182 -5.58 7.84 -9.81
CA TYR A 182 -6.02 8.57 -10.99
C TYR A 182 -6.76 7.68 -11.98
N VAL A 183 -6.18 6.53 -12.30
CA VAL A 183 -6.74 5.56 -13.25
C VAL A 183 -8.07 5.02 -12.74
N ASP A 184 -8.16 4.63 -11.47
CA ASP A 184 -9.41 4.16 -10.86
C ASP A 184 -10.53 5.19 -10.97
N ALA A 185 -10.23 6.45 -10.65
CA ALA A 185 -11.21 7.52 -10.75
C ALA A 185 -11.61 7.84 -12.19
N SER A 186 -10.68 7.73 -13.15
CA SER A 186 -10.94 7.98 -14.57
C SER A 186 -11.71 6.86 -15.24
N LEU A 187 -11.54 5.63 -14.77
CA LEU A 187 -12.22 4.44 -15.30
C LEU A 187 -13.56 4.17 -14.59
N PHE A 188 -13.90 4.94 -13.56
CA PHE A 188 -15.15 4.74 -12.81
C PHE A 188 -16.40 4.89 -13.70
N ASP A 189 -16.38 5.79 -14.67
CA ASP A 189 -17.44 6.02 -15.65
C ASP A 189 -17.39 5.07 -16.84
N PHE A 190 -16.34 4.25 -16.93
CA PHE A 190 -16.22 3.27 -17.99
C PHE A 190 -17.05 2.05 -17.59
N ASP A 191 -18.38 2.19 -17.69
CA ASP A 191 -19.30 1.07 -17.57
C ASP A 191 -19.03 0.13 -18.75
N ILE A 192 -18.24 -0.92 -18.49
CA ILE A 192 -18.26 -2.11 -19.30
C ILE A 192 -19.54 -2.84 -18.87
N SER A 193 -20.69 -2.24 -19.15
CA SER A 193 -21.94 -2.99 -19.17
C SER A 193 -21.73 -4.09 -20.19
N PRO A 194 -21.58 -5.33 -19.78
CA PRO A 194 -21.61 -6.40 -20.75
C PRO A 194 -23.05 -6.40 -21.29
N ASP A 195 -23.25 -5.90 -22.50
CA ASP A 195 -24.47 -6.19 -23.27
C ASP A 195 -24.71 -7.70 -23.40
N LEU A 196 -23.74 -8.48 -22.92
CA LEU A 196 -23.76 -9.93 -22.86
C LEU A 196 -24.36 -10.38 -21.52
N THR A 197 -25.66 -10.40 -21.41
CA THR A 197 -26.37 -11.06 -20.30
C THR A 197 -26.67 -12.50 -20.64
N MET A 198 -26.03 -13.42 -19.90
CA MET A 198 -26.36 -14.84 -19.95
C MET A 198 -27.42 -15.14 -18.90
N ASN A 199 -28.63 -15.43 -19.36
CA ASN A 199 -29.73 -15.85 -18.47
C ASN A 199 -29.93 -17.37 -18.61
N VAL A 200 -29.67 -18.09 -17.51
CA VAL A 200 -29.89 -19.54 -17.43
C VAL A 200 -31.11 -19.76 -16.55
N SER A 201 -32.24 -20.10 -17.17
CA SER A 201 -33.47 -20.43 -16.43
C SER A 201 -33.85 -21.90 -16.62
N PRO A 202 -33.85 -22.69 -15.56
CA PRO A 202 -34.43 -24.04 -15.61
C PRO A 202 -35.96 -23.91 -15.66
N GLN A 203 -36.56 -24.50 -16.69
CA GLN A 203 -38.02 -24.60 -16.82
C GLN A 203 -38.42 -26.07 -16.75
N LEU A 204 -39.37 -26.35 -15.84
CA LEU A 204 -40.03 -27.62 -15.75
C LEU A 204 -41.30 -27.51 -16.58
N TYR A 205 -41.37 -28.22 -17.68
CA TYR A 205 -42.58 -28.26 -18.51
C TYR A 205 -43.34 -29.57 -18.23
N TYR A 206 -44.62 -29.46 -17.99
CA TYR A 206 -45.51 -30.61 -17.89
C TYR A 206 -46.09 -30.86 -19.27
N ASP A 207 -45.65 -31.89 -19.94
CA ASP A 207 -46.27 -32.39 -21.19
C ASP A 207 -47.18 -33.56 -20.85
N PRO A 208 -48.47 -33.49 -21.19
CA PRO A 208 -49.42 -34.58 -20.94
C PRO A 208 -49.04 -35.92 -21.54
N GLN A 209 -48.13 -35.91 -22.53
CA GLN A 209 -47.70 -37.10 -23.26
C GLN A 209 -46.37 -37.71 -22.73
N TYR A 210 -45.50 -36.94 -22.07
CA TYR A 210 -44.18 -37.36 -21.58
C TYR A 210 -43.89 -37.11 -20.09
N GLN A 211 -44.90 -36.83 -19.33
CA GLN A 211 -45.03 -36.70 -17.86
C GLN A 211 -44.13 -35.72 -17.11
N HIS A 212 -42.92 -35.46 -17.46
CA HIS A 212 -42.07 -34.36 -16.90
C HIS A 212 -40.83 -34.18 -17.76
N THR A 213 -40.73 -33.09 -18.45
CA THR A 213 -39.51 -32.68 -19.16
C THR A 213 -38.85 -31.52 -18.47
N ALA A 214 -37.56 -31.62 -18.14
CA ALA A 214 -36.76 -30.51 -17.64
C ALA A 214 -36.04 -29.88 -18.83
N GLU A 215 -36.34 -28.62 -19.10
CA GLU A 215 -35.70 -27.84 -20.17
C GLU A 215 -34.82 -26.76 -19.56
N LEU A 216 -33.58 -26.66 -20.05
CA LEU A 216 -32.65 -25.63 -19.66
C LEU A 216 -32.62 -24.57 -20.77
N LYS A 217 -33.25 -23.42 -20.50
CA LYS A 217 -33.27 -22.32 -21.45
C LYS A 217 -32.06 -21.42 -21.24
N LEU A 218 -31.19 -21.35 -22.24
CA LEU A 218 -30.00 -20.53 -22.27
C LEU A 218 -30.24 -19.38 -23.23
N ALA A 219 -30.44 -18.17 -22.69
CA ALA A 219 -30.61 -16.97 -23.48
C ALA A 219 -29.34 -16.11 -23.39
N LEU A 220 -28.65 -15.94 -24.51
CA LEU A 220 -27.56 -15.00 -24.69
C LEU A 220 -28.14 -13.74 -25.36
N ARG A 221 -28.04 -12.58 -24.69
CA ARG A 221 -28.40 -11.29 -25.24
C ARG A 221 -27.11 -10.53 -25.54
N PHE A 222 -26.94 -10.14 -26.82
CA PHE A 222 -25.82 -9.35 -27.31
C PHE A 222 -26.22 -7.89 -27.39
#